data_e76a35809350bfb0973ff160e15f8a6a
#
_entry.id   e76a35809350bfb0973ff160e15f8a6a
#
_cell.length_a   1.000
_cell.length_b   1.000
_cell.length_c   1.000
_cell.angle_alpha   90.00
_cell.angle_beta   90.00
_cell.angle_gamma   90.00
#
_symmetry.space_group_name_H-M   'P 1'
#
loop_
_entity.id
_entity.type
_entity.pdbx_description
1 polymer ?
#
loop_
_entity_poly.entity_id
_entity_poly.type
_entity_poly.pdbx_seq_one_letter_code
_entity_poly.pdbx_strand_id
1 'polypeptide(L)'
;MNETYLYPYSAKEARERNELSLWRESHRANIACREAIEDAIRQNFDGMHLDKDCITPVLDEYGYKRTAWVLANTLYELKWDGRFSPANKQWAERRYIPQDERHNAEITVRSHPAVLDGFVSLYRKAVQALNLFGAEHCVGDRAEQDFTGKVLVLSPDTLKESCWSQADQLWYAHDGFGCRPHAIGRSVRCTCLGDGEMTRWNRHEFIGVLDEKYLPDWAREKLMELTAPRQEELAAGEMKLE
;
A
#
# COMPACT_ATOMS: atom_id res chain seq x y z
N MET A 1 8.83 -3.28 -19.65
CA MET A 1 8.86 -1.83 -19.38
C MET A 1 10.29 -1.34 -19.39
N ASN A 2 10.67 -0.44 -20.30
CA ASN A 2 11.95 0.27 -20.21
C ASN A 2 11.75 1.45 -19.26
N GLU A 3 11.88 1.20 -17.95
CA GLU A 3 11.84 2.27 -16.96
C GLU A 3 13.06 3.15 -17.18
N THR A 4 12.87 4.33 -17.76
CA THR A 4 13.94 5.31 -17.96
C THR A 4 14.58 5.61 -16.60
N TYR A 5 15.91 5.59 -16.52
CA TYR A 5 16.63 5.83 -15.27
C TYR A 5 16.22 7.17 -14.63
N LEU A 6 15.84 7.11 -13.35
CA LEU A 6 15.55 8.31 -12.54
C LEU A 6 16.85 8.83 -11.93
N TYR A 7 17.34 9.98 -12.42
CA TYR A 7 18.57 10.59 -11.94
C TYR A 7 18.35 11.28 -10.58
N PRO A 8 19.11 10.93 -9.53
CA PRO A 8 18.77 11.31 -8.15
C PRO A 8 19.37 12.66 -7.68
N TYR A 9 20.13 13.36 -8.53
CA TYR A 9 20.83 14.58 -8.14
C TYR A 9 20.34 15.80 -8.92
N SER A 10 20.70 17.01 -8.45
CA SER A 10 20.41 18.29 -9.12
C SER A 10 21.21 18.45 -10.43
N ALA A 11 20.78 19.39 -11.27
CA ALA A 11 21.53 19.76 -12.48
C ALA A 11 22.96 20.25 -12.19
N LYS A 12 23.15 20.92 -11.04
CA LYS A 12 24.46 21.38 -10.57
C LYS A 12 25.38 20.20 -10.27
N GLU A 13 24.92 19.26 -9.46
CA GLU A 13 25.67 18.06 -9.11
C GLU A 13 25.96 17.18 -10.34
N ALA A 14 24.98 17.07 -11.27
CA ALA A 14 25.18 16.35 -12.53
C ALA A 14 26.29 16.96 -13.39
N ARG A 15 26.43 18.30 -13.39
CA ARG A 15 27.53 19.01 -14.08
C ARG A 15 28.87 18.70 -13.42
N GLU A 16 28.95 18.75 -12.11
CA GLU A 16 30.16 18.43 -11.33
C GLU A 16 30.62 16.97 -11.54
N ARG A 17 29.65 16.05 -11.76
CA ARG A 17 29.88 14.61 -12.04
C ARG A 17 30.13 14.28 -13.51
N ASN A 18 30.03 15.25 -14.42
CA ASN A 18 30.06 15.03 -15.88
C ASN A 18 28.92 14.12 -16.39
N GLU A 19 27.76 14.10 -15.70
CA GLU A 19 26.61 13.25 -15.98
C GLU A 19 25.40 14.07 -16.49
N LEU A 20 25.62 15.27 -17.00
CA LEU A 20 24.56 16.19 -17.42
C LEU A 20 23.64 15.62 -18.52
N SER A 21 24.14 14.71 -19.34
CA SER A 21 23.33 14.01 -20.36
C SER A 21 22.28 13.10 -19.71
N LEU A 22 22.66 12.31 -18.70
CA LEU A 22 21.77 11.44 -17.93
C LEU A 22 20.72 12.24 -17.18
N TRP A 23 21.16 13.36 -16.55
CA TRP A 23 20.23 14.26 -15.89
C TRP A 23 19.20 14.84 -16.88
N ARG A 24 19.62 15.31 -18.07
CA ARG A 24 18.71 15.86 -19.09
C ARG A 24 17.70 14.85 -19.58
N GLU A 25 18.11 13.62 -19.77
CA GLU A 25 17.21 12.52 -20.18
C GLU A 25 16.16 12.26 -19.10
N SER A 26 16.59 12.09 -17.85
CA SER A 26 15.71 11.91 -16.71
C SER A 26 14.77 13.09 -16.51
N HIS A 27 15.26 14.32 -16.64
CA HIS A 27 14.45 15.54 -16.48
C HIS A 27 13.36 15.65 -17.56
N ARG A 28 13.68 15.35 -18.83
CA ARG A 28 12.66 15.26 -19.90
C ARG A 28 11.59 14.23 -19.61
N ALA A 29 11.99 13.07 -19.10
CA ALA A 29 11.03 12.03 -18.70
C ALA A 29 10.17 12.45 -17.48
N ASN A 30 10.72 13.27 -16.55
CA ASN A 30 9.93 13.84 -15.46
C ASN A 30 8.90 14.86 -15.98
N ILE A 31 9.26 15.69 -16.98
CA ILE A 31 8.32 16.62 -17.63
C ILE A 31 7.20 15.83 -18.32
N ALA A 32 7.53 14.79 -19.08
CA ALA A 32 6.54 13.95 -19.75
C ALA A 32 5.60 13.24 -18.72
N CYS A 33 6.14 12.73 -17.62
CA CYS A 33 5.35 12.17 -16.53
C CYS A 33 4.40 13.21 -15.92
N ARG A 34 4.86 14.44 -15.68
CA ARG A 34 4.01 15.55 -15.23
C ARG A 34 2.84 15.79 -16.19
N GLU A 35 3.12 15.86 -17.50
CA GLU A 35 2.09 16.07 -18.53
C GLU A 35 1.08 14.93 -18.55
N ALA A 36 1.54 13.69 -18.45
CA ALA A 36 0.67 12.53 -18.36
C ALA A 36 -0.24 12.56 -17.12
N ILE A 37 0.27 13.01 -15.96
CA ILE A 37 -0.54 13.20 -14.74
C ILE A 37 -1.60 14.29 -14.98
N GLU A 38 -1.21 15.42 -15.56
CA GLU A 38 -2.15 16.53 -15.87
C GLU A 38 -3.24 16.07 -16.84
N ASP A 39 -2.90 15.29 -17.85
CA ASP A 39 -3.84 14.72 -18.82
C ASP A 39 -4.75 13.67 -18.17
N ALA A 40 -4.20 12.77 -17.36
CA ALA A 40 -4.99 11.78 -16.63
C ALA A 40 -6.05 12.44 -15.73
N ILE A 41 -5.65 13.49 -14.99
CA ILE A 41 -6.59 14.26 -14.17
C ILE A 41 -7.65 14.93 -15.05
N ARG A 42 -7.26 15.59 -16.12
CA ARG A 42 -8.19 16.34 -17.00
C ARG A 42 -9.22 15.45 -17.67
N GLN A 43 -8.82 14.25 -18.08
CA GLN A 43 -9.68 13.30 -18.79
C GLN A 43 -10.63 12.52 -17.87
N ASN A 44 -10.27 12.37 -16.59
CA ASN A 44 -10.96 11.48 -15.66
C ASN A 44 -11.59 12.22 -14.46
N PHE A 45 -11.62 13.55 -14.48
CA PHE A 45 -12.32 14.37 -13.49
C PHE A 45 -13.64 14.88 -14.06
N ASP A 46 -14.77 14.46 -13.48
CA ASP A 46 -16.13 14.81 -13.91
C ASP A 46 -16.65 16.15 -13.36
N GLY A 47 -15.83 16.88 -12.61
CA GLY A 47 -16.18 18.11 -11.91
C GLY A 47 -16.45 17.92 -10.41
N MET A 48 -16.68 16.69 -9.95
CA MET A 48 -16.88 16.33 -8.56
C MET A 48 -15.97 15.20 -8.09
N HIS A 49 -15.74 14.20 -8.93
CA HIS A 49 -14.99 12.99 -8.59
C HIS A 49 -13.90 12.72 -9.60
N LEU A 50 -12.78 12.23 -9.11
CA LEU A 50 -11.69 11.69 -9.93
C LEU A 50 -11.86 10.17 -10.03
N ASP A 51 -11.83 9.62 -11.24
CA ASP A 51 -11.89 8.18 -11.45
C ASP A 51 -10.68 7.52 -10.79
N LYS A 52 -10.94 6.47 -10.02
CA LYS A 52 -9.89 5.73 -9.27
C LYS A 52 -8.86 5.06 -10.19
N ASP A 53 -9.25 4.70 -11.41
CA ASP A 53 -8.39 3.99 -12.35
C ASP A 53 -7.57 4.94 -13.23
N CYS A 54 -7.74 6.27 -13.09
CA CYS A 54 -7.02 7.30 -13.85
C CYS A 54 -5.50 7.25 -13.68
N ILE A 55 -5.01 6.65 -12.60
CA ILE A 55 -3.58 6.56 -12.31
C ILE A 55 -2.88 5.42 -13.07
N THR A 56 -3.62 4.36 -13.42
CA THR A 56 -3.06 3.13 -14.00
C THR A 56 -2.22 3.41 -15.26
N PRO A 57 -2.69 4.18 -16.27
CA PRO A 57 -1.90 4.47 -17.46
C PRO A 57 -0.58 5.21 -17.13
N VAL A 58 -0.60 6.10 -16.14
CA VAL A 58 0.60 6.84 -15.71
C VAL A 58 1.63 5.90 -15.07
N LEU A 59 1.15 4.97 -14.22
CA LEU A 59 2.02 4.00 -13.57
C LEU A 59 2.60 2.97 -14.55
N ASP A 60 1.81 2.55 -15.54
CA ASP A 60 2.25 1.61 -16.58
C ASP A 60 3.33 2.21 -17.48
N GLU A 61 3.25 3.51 -17.79
CA GLU A 61 4.19 4.19 -18.67
C GLU A 61 5.44 4.69 -17.95
N TYR A 62 5.29 5.32 -16.79
CA TYR A 62 6.40 6.01 -16.08
C TYR A 62 6.92 5.27 -14.86
N GLY A 63 6.23 4.25 -14.39
CA GLY A 63 6.56 3.50 -13.17
C GLY A 63 6.31 4.27 -11.88
N TYR A 64 6.33 3.52 -10.78
CA TYR A 64 6.02 4.07 -9.45
C TYR A 64 7.05 5.09 -8.94
N LYS A 65 8.34 4.86 -9.23
CA LYS A 65 9.42 5.74 -8.72
C LYS A 65 9.37 7.13 -9.33
N ARG A 66 9.19 7.22 -10.65
CA ARG A 66 9.13 8.50 -11.35
C ARG A 66 7.86 9.26 -11.00
N THR A 67 6.72 8.58 -10.99
CA THR A 67 5.44 9.17 -10.57
C THR A 67 5.55 9.72 -9.15
N ALA A 68 6.15 8.97 -8.20
CA ALA A 68 6.41 9.45 -6.85
C ALA A 68 7.27 10.72 -6.82
N TRP A 69 8.32 10.74 -7.64
CA TRP A 69 9.22 11.90 -7.73
C TRP A 69 8.48 13.16 -8.14
N VAL A 70 7.70 13.08 -9.22
CA VAL A 70 6.96 14.24 -9.76
C VAL A 70 5.88 14.71 -8.78
N LEU A 71 5.11 13.78 -8.17
CA LEU A 71 4.08 14.12 -7.21
C LEU A 71 4.68 14.70 -5.91
N ALA A 72 5.76 14.13 -5.38
CA ALA A 72 6.41 14.62 -4.18
C ALA A 72 7.06 15.99 -4.40
N ASN A 73 7.70 16.21 -5.56
CA ASN A 73 8.19 17.53 -5.95
C ASN A 73 7.06 18.56 -5.97
N THR A 74 5.94 18.21 -6.58
CA THR A 74 4.78 19.11 -6.67
C THR A 74 4.24 19.50 -5.29
N LEU A 75 4.10 18.53 -4.38
CA LEU A 75 3.64 18.80 -3.01
C LEU A 75 4.67 19.60 -2.22
N TYR A 76 5.96 19.42 -2.47
CA TYR A 76 7.02 20.20 -1.84
C TYR A 76 6.95 21.67 -2.27
N GLU A 77 6.84 21.94 -3.58
CA GLU A 77 6.70 23.29 -4.15
C GLU A 77 5.41 23.98 -3.66
N LEU A 78 4.32 23.24 -3.49
CA LEU A 78 3.00 23.75 -3.10
C LEU A 78 2.64 23.48 -1.61
N LYS A 79 3.63 23.21 -0.76
CA LYS A 79 3.41 22.84 0.66
C LYS A 79 2.63 23.88 1.48
N TRP A 80 2.66 25.13 1.08
CA TRP A 80 1.93 26.23 1.70
C TRP A 80 0.42 26.19 1.45
N ASP A 81 -0.04 25.43 0.42
CA ASP A 81 -1.45 25.37 0.07
C ASP A 81 -2.21 24.47 1.05
N GLY A 82 -3.20 25.05 1.72
CA GLY A 82 -4.02 24.39 2.74
C GLY A 82 -4.98 23.32 2.20
N ARG A 83 -5.15 23.22 0.87
CA ARG A 83 -6.04 22.24 0.22
C ARG A 83 -5.42 20.84 0.10
N PHE A 84 -4.11 20.72 0.28
CA PHE A 84 -3.46 19.41 0.38
C PHE A 84 -3.62 18.84 1.79
N SER A 85 -3.94 17.54 1.86
CA SER A 85 -4.09 16.82 3.11
C SER A 85 -2.76 16.71 3.89
N PRO A 86 -2.80 16.71 5.23
CA PRO A 86 -1.60 16.51 6.04
C PRO A 86 -0.88 15.20 5.73
N ALA A 87 -1.63 14.13 5.43
CA ALA A 87 -1.09 12.83 5.10
C ALA A 87 -0.27 12.84 3.81
N ASN A 88 -0.74 13.55 2.77
CA ASN A 88 -0.01 13.67 1.50
C ASN A 88 1.22 14.57 1.64
N LYS A 89 1.13 15.66 2.42
CA LYS A 89 2.29 16.52 2.73
C LYS A 89 3.37 15.74 3.47
N GLN A 90 3.00 15.00 4.52
CA GLN A 90 3.94 14.17 5.28
C GLN A 90 4.57 13.06 4.42
N TRP A 91 3.79 12.49 3.50
CA TRP A 91 4.31 11.51 2.55
C TRP A 91 5.39 12.13 1.64
N ALA A 92 5.16 13.34 1.12
CA ALA A 92 6.14 14.04 0.26
C ALA A 92 7.41 14.43 1.04
N GLU A 93 7.29 14.92 2.27
CA GLU A 93 8.43 15.32 3.13
C GLU A 93 9.41 14.17 3.43
N ARG A 94 8.94 12.92 3.41
CA ARG A 94 9.79 11.74 3.60
C ARG A 94 10.64 11.40 2.37
N ARG A 95 10.48 12.13 1.26
CA ARG A 95 11.18 11.87 0.02
C ARG A 95 12.24 12.92 -0.22
N TYR A 96 13.42 12.46 -0.58
CA TYR A 96 14.48 13.37 -0.96
C TYR A 96 14.24 13.87 -2.38
N ILE A 97 14.05 15.18 -2.54
CA ILE A 97 13.99 15.88 -3.82
C ILE A 97 15.15 16.88 -3.81
N PRO A 98 16.12 16.81 -4.76
CA PRO A 98 17.20 17.79 -4.84
C PRO A 98 16.67 19.21 -5.02
N GLN A 99 17.25 20.16 -4.32
CA GLN A 99 16.88 21.57 -4.45
C GLN A 99 17.41 22.14 -5.77
N ASP A 100 16.52 22.41 -6.69
CA ASP A 100 16.79 23.02 -8.00
C ASP A 100 15.54 23.80 -8.44
N GLU A 101 15.34 24.97 -7.83
CA GLU A 101 14.10 25.76 -7.93
C GLU A 101 13.56 25.88 -9.36
N ARG A 102 14.45 26.19 -10.33
CA ARG A 102 14.04 26.35 -11.73
C ARG A 102 13.50 25.05 -12.31
N HIS A 103 14.24 23.96 -12.17
CA HIS A 103 13.89 22.69 -12.79
C HIS A 103 12.79 21.95 -12.01
N ASN A 104 12.72 22.17 -10.69
CA ASN A 104 11.61 21.66 -9.87
C ASN A 104 10.27 22.29 -10.27
N ALA A 105 10.26 23.60 -10.57
CA ALA A 105 9.07 24.29 -11.09
C ALA A 105 8.61 23.73 -12.46
N GLU A 106 9.56 23.29 -13.31
CA GLU A 106 9.25 22.70 -14.62
C GLU A 106 8.52 21.35 -14.53
N ILE A 107 8.73 20.58 -13.46
CA ILE A 107 8.10 19.28 -13.21
C ILE A 107 6.95 19.32 -12.21
N THR A 108 6.55 20.51 -11.77
CA THR A 108 5.40 20.70 -10.87
C THR A 108 4.09 20.56 -11.64
N VAL A 109 3.22 19.65 -11.20
CA VAL A 109 1.90 19.35 -11.81
C VAL A 109 0.98 20.57 -11.68
N ARG A 110 0.39 20.99 -12.77
CA ARG A 110 -0.54 22.12 -12.87
C ARG A 110 -1.98 21.62 -12.88
N SER A 111 -2.57 21.50 -11.69
CA SER A 111 -3.97 21.09 -11.53
C SER A 111 -4.58 21.79 -10.32
N HIS A 112 -5.91 21.69 -10.18
CA HIS A 112 -6.57 22.20 -8.99
C HIS A 112 -6.08 21.41 -7.76
N PRO A 113 -5.55 22.07 -6.70
CA PRO A 113 -4.89 21.38 -5.59
C PRO A 113 -5.70 20.29 -4.91
N ALA A 114 -7.01 20.46 -4.71
CA ALA A 114 -7.84 19.42 -4.09
C ALA A 114 -8.00 18.18 -4.99
N VAL A 115 -8.05 18.36 -6.32
CA VAL A 115 -8.13 17.22 -7.27
C VAL A 115 -6.78 16.49 -7.33
N LEU A 116 -5.70 17.26 -7.34
CA LEU A 116 -4.34 16.71 -7.27
C LEU A 116 -4.08 15.97 -5.95
N ASP A 117 -4.59 16.47 -4.83
CA ASP A 117 -4.52 15.75 -3.54
C ASP A 117 -5.21 14.38 -3.63
N GLY A 118 -6.37 14.33 -4.31
CA GLY A 118 -7.06 13.07 -4.64
C GLY A 118 -6.19 12.13 -5.48
N PHE A 119 -5.53 12.65 -6.52
CA PHE A 119 -4.62 11.86 -7.38
C PHE A 119 -3.43 11.31 -6.60
N VAL A 120 -2.82 12.10 -5.72
CA VAL A 120 -1.73 11.66 -4.83
C VAL A 120 -2.22 10.54 -3.90
N SER A 121 -3.43 10.67 -3.38
CA SER A 121 -4.04 9.62 -2.53
C SER A 121 -4.25 8.32 -3.30
N LEU A 122 -4.71 8.38 -4.56
CA LEU A 122 -4.82 7.21 -5.44
C LEU A 122 -3.45 6.58 -5.71
N TYR A 123 -2.43 7.41 -6.00
CA TYR A 123 -1.05 6.93 -6.17
C TYR A 123 -0.57 6.16 -4.92
N ARG A 124 -0.75 6.74 -3.74
CA ARG A 124 -0.32 6.12 -2.48
C ARG A 124 -1.04 4.79 -2.24
N LYS A 125 -2.34 4.73 -2.54
CA LYS A 125 -3.13 3.49 -2.48
C LYS A 125 -2.61 2.43 -3.45
N ALA A 126 -2.32 2.80 -4.69
CA ALA A 126 -1.77 1.88 -5.68
C ALA A 126 -0.41 1.29 -5.26
N VAL A 127 0.49 2.14 -4.71
CA VAL A 127 1.79 1.66 -4.20
C VAL A 127 1.62 0.72 -3.01
N GLN A 128 0.70 1.04 -2.10
CA GLN A 128 0.42 0.20 -0.93
C GLN A 128 -0.18 -1.15 -1.35
N ALA A 129 -1.07 -1.15 -2.35
CA ALA A 129 -1.67 -2.36 -2.89
C ALA A 129 -0.63 -3.34 -3.49
N LEU A 130 0.51 -2.84 -4.02
CA LEU A 130 1.61 -3.71 -4.49
C LEU A 130 2.25 -4.55 -3.37
N ASN A 131 2.20 -4.07 -2.14
CA ASN A 131 2.80 -4.72 -0.99
C ASN A 131 1.76 -5.47 -0.13
N LEU A 132 0.52 -5.52 -0.57
CA LEU A 132 -0.56 -6.23 0.12
C LEU A 132 -0.89 -7.54 -0.57
N PHE A 133 -1.50 -8.46 0.18
CA PHE A 133 -2.03 -9.68 -0.40
C PHE A 133 -3.38 -9.40 -1.08
N GLY A 134 -3.55 -9.92 -2.30
CA GLY A 134 -4.78 -9.91 -3.06
C GLY A 134 -5.42 -11.30 -3.15
N ALA A 135 -6.50 -11.41 -3.92
CA ALA A 135 -7.22 -12.68 -4.12
C ALA A 135 -6.34 -13.77 -4.74
N GLU A 136 -5.37 -13.39 -5.58
CA GLU A 136 -4.38 -14.27 -6.22
C GLU A 136 -3.44 -14.97 -5.24
N HIS A 137 -3.35 -14.46 -4.01
CA HIS A 137 -2.57 -15.04 -2.92
C HIS A 137 -3.38 -15.99 -2.03
N CYS A 138 -4.69 -16.12 -2.28
CA CYS A 138 -5.61 -16.93 -1.49
C CYS A 138 -5.92 -18.26 -2.17
N VAL A 139 -6.21 -19.28 -1.36
CA VAL A 139 -6.62 -20.60 -1.85
C VAL A 139 -8.13 -20.69 -2.04
N GLY A 140 -8.58 -21.25 -3.18
CA GLY A 140 -9.95 -21.62 -3.44
C GLY A 140 -10.98 -20.49 -3.35
N ASP A 141 -12.26 -20.85 -3.32
CA ASP A 141 -13.36 -19.90 -3.14
C ASP A 141 -13.53 -19.60 -1.63
N ARG A 142 -13.49 -18.31 -1.29
CA ARG A 142 -13.74 -17.82 0.08
C ARG A 142 -15.03 -18.38 0.69
N ALA A 143 -16.09 -18.53 -0.10
CA ALA A 143 -17.39 -19.00 0.40
C ALA A 143 -17.34 -20.44 0.90
N GLU A 144 -16.57 -21.30 0.23
CA GLU A 144 -16.47 -22.73 0.48
C GLU A 144 -15.47 -23.08 1.61
N GLN A 145 -14.58 -22.16 1.98
CA GLN A 145 -13.50 -22.42 2.94
C GLN A 145 -13.99 -22.42 4.39
N ASP A 146 -13.54 -23.38 5.19
CA ASP A 146 -13.53 -23.25 6.65
C ASP A 146 -12.32 -22.42 7.08
N PHE A 147 -12.56 -21.38 7.86
CA PHE A 147 -11.54 -20.45 8.31
C PHE A 147 -10.84 -20.87 9.61
N THR A 148 -11.40 -21.84 10.34
CA THR A 148 -10.88 -22.27 11.63
C THR A 148 -9.45 -22.77 11.52
N GLY A 149 -8.54 -22.20 12.33
CA GLY A 149 -7.14 -22.58 12.33
C GLY A 149 -6.35 -22.14 11.08
N LYS A 150 -6.91 -21.22 10.30
CA LYS A 150 -6.27 -20.72 9.05
C LYS A 150 -5.79 -19.29 9.21
N VAL A 151 -4.80 -18.94 8.39
CA VAL A 151 -4.37 -17.56 8.21
C VAL A 151 -5.23 -16.90 7.14
N LEU A 152 -5.90 -15.83 7.51
CA LEU A 152 -6.83 -15.09 6.66
C LEU A 152 -6.20 -13.79 6.18
N VAL A 153 -6.60 -13.37 4.99
CA VAL A 153 -6.18 -12.09 4.39
C VAL A 153 -7.33 -11.09 4.52
N LEU A 154 -7.15 -10.07 5.35
CA LEU A 154 -8.12 -8.98 5.49
C LEU A 154 -8.14 -8.12 4.23
N SER A 155 -9.34 -7.69 3.79
CA SER A 155 -9.47 -6.83 2.62
C SER A 155 -8.77 -5.48 2.84
N PRO A 156 -8.00 -4.97 1.86
CA PRO A 156 -7.44 -3.63 1.91
C PRO A 156 -8.48 -2.53 2.17
N ASP A 157 -9.73 -2.73 1.71
CA ASP A 157 -10.82 -1.79 1.92
C ASP A 157 -11.26 -1.67 3.39
N THR A 158 -10.95 -2.70 4.19
CA THR A 158 -11.24 -2.74 5.63
C THR A 158 -10.13 -2.09 6.45
N LEU A 159 -8.88 -2.12 5.94
CA LEU A 159 -7.73 -1.54 6.62
C LEU A 159 -7.79 -0.02 6.61
N LYS A 160 -7.46 0.58 7.77
CA LYS A 160 -7.23 2.03 7.84
C LYS A 160 -5.93 2.36 7.09
N GLU A 161 -5.86 3.56 6.51
CA GLU A 161 -4.69 3.98 5.72
C GLU A 161 -3.36 3.92 6.49
N SER A 162 -3.40 4.07 7.82
CA SER A 162 -2.23 3.92 8.70
C SER A 162 -1.78 2.47 8.91
N CYS A 163 -2.65 1.51 8.63
CA CYS A 163 -2.45 0.07 8.86
C CYS A 163 -2.29 -0.72 7.55
N TRP A 164 -1.86 -0.08 6.46
CA TRP A 164 -1.69 -0.74 5.18
C TRP A 164 -0.33 -1.42 5.09
N SER A 165 -0.24 -2.59 5.71
CA SER A 165 0.92 -3.47 5.64
C SER A 165 0.49 -4.93 5.59
N GLN A 166 1.36 -5.81 5.11
CA GLN A 166 1.11 -7.25 5.18
C GLN A 166 0.91 -7.74 6.62
N ALA A 167 1.59 -7.09 7.59
CA ALA A 167 1.48 -7.42 8.99
C ALA A 167 0.07 -7.16 9.53
N ASP A 168 -0.55 -6.04 9.16
CA ASP A 168 -1.91 -5.69 9.57
C ASP A 168 -2.97 -6.50 8.82
N GLN A 169 -2.60 -7.08 7.68
CA GLN A 169 -3.52 -7.81 6.79
C GLN A 169 -3.68 -9.28 7.17
N LEU A 170 -2.69 -9.89 7.85
CA LEU A 170 -2.71 -11.32 8.16
C LEU A 170 -3.27 -11.60 9.55
N TRP A 171 -4.32 -12.42 9.59
CA TRP A 171 -5.08 -12.76 10.79
C TRP A 171 -5.22 -14.28 10.96
N TYR A 172 -4.86 -14.79 12.13
CA TYR A 172 -5.11 -16.17 12.47
C TYR A 172 -6.51 -16.35 13.04
N ALA A 173 -7.33 -17.18 12.39
CA ALA A 173 -8.71 -17.43 12.81
C ALA A 173 -8.77 -18.54 13.86
N HIS A 174 -9.32 -18.23 15.04
CA HIS A 174 -9.51 -19.20 16.11
C HIS A 174 -10.83 -19.94 15.96
N ASP A 175 -11.96 -19.21 16.02
CA ASP A 175 -13.32 -19.76 16.01
C ASP A 175 -14.35 -18.69 15.61
N GLY A 176 -15.62 -19.07 15.69
CA GLY A 176 -16.78 -18.21 15.46
C GLY A 176 -17.68 -18.76 14.36
N PHE A 177 -18.94 -18.32 14.36
CA PHE A 177 -19.89 -18.73 13.32
C PHE A 177 -19.45 -18.31 11.91
N GLY A 178 -18.67 -17.24 11.81
CA GLY A 178 -18.10 -16.76 10.55
C GLY A 178 -17.01 -17.67 9.98
N CYS A 179 -16.44 -18.59 10.76
CA CYS A 179 -15.45 -19.54 10.25
C CYS A 179 -16.06 -20.60 9.32
N ARG A 180 -17.35 -20.91 9.49
CA ARG A 180 -18.01 -21.95 8.70
C ARG A 180 -18.22 -21.52 7.25
N PRO A 181 -18.14 -22.44 6.28
CA PRO A 181 -18.53 -22.17 4.90
C PRO A 181 -19.90 -21.50 4.81
N HIS A 182 -20.10 -20.63 3.85
CA HIS A 182 -21.34 -19.88 3.57
C HIS A 182 -21.91 -19.03 4.73
N ALA A 183 -21.15 -18.80 5.80
CA ALA A 183 -21.59 -18.04 6.98
C ALA A 183 -21.58 -16.51 6.74
N ILE A 184 -22.44 -16.02 5.84
CA ILE A 184 -22.56 -14.61 5.48
C ILE A 184 -22.96 -13.76 6.70
N GLY A 185 -22.29 -12.62 6.91
CA GLY A 185 -22.61 -11.64 7.97
C GLY A 185 -22.29 -12.15 9.38
N ARG A 186 -21.51 -13.22 9.54
CA ARG A 186 -21.10 -13.77 10.83
C ARG A 186 -19.65 -13.41 11.14
N SER A 187 -19.36 -13.27 12.44
CA SER A 187 -18.04 -12.88 12.91
C SER A 187 -17.10 -14.08 13.06
N VAL A 188 -15.83 -13.81 12.77
CA VAL A 188 -14.66 -14.66 13.00
C VAL A 188 -13.87 -14.04 14.14
N ARG A 189 -13.57 -14.80 15.20
CA ARG A 189 -12.62 -14.39 16.24
C ARG A 189 -11.21 -14.71 15.76
N CYS A 190 -10.35 -13.72 15.73
CA CYS A 190 -9.03 -13.87 15.16
C CYS A 190 -8.00 -12.99 15.86
N THR A 191 -6.72 -13.32 15.66
CA THR A 191 -5.56 -12.58 16.15
C THR A 191 -4.76 -12.06 14.97
N CYS A 192 -4.44 -10.77 14.97
CA CYS A 192 -3.51 -10.16 14.02
C CYS A 192 -2.11 -10.77 14.19
N LEU A 193 -1.49 -11.22 13.10
CA LEU A 193 -0.13 -11.78 13.17
C LEU A 193 0.93 -10.68 13.35
N GLY A 194 0.64 -9.44 12.94
CA GLY A 194 1.58 -8.33 13.02
C GLY A 194 1.80 -7.82 14.43
N ASP A 195 0.72 -7.53 15.17
CA ASP A 195 0.77 -6.90 16.49
C ASP A 195 0.21 -7.75 17.62
N GLY A 196 -0.43 -8.89 17.30
CA GLY A 196 -1.05 -9.79 18.27
C GLY A 196 -2.42 -9.32 18.78
N GLU A 197 -3.01 -8.26 18.19
CA GLU A 197 -4.35 -7.79 18.57
C GLU A 197 -5.39 -8.88 18.33
N MET A 198 -6.22 -9.18 19.35
CA MET A 198 -7.33 -10.12 19.24
C MET A 198 -8.64 -9.35 19.05
N THR A 199 -9.33 -9.62 17.94
CA THR A 199 -10.60 -8.96 17.62
C THR A 199 -11.56 -9.88 16.89
N ARG A 200 -12.69 -9.31 16.44
CA ARG A 200 -13.69 -9.99 15.63
C ARG A 200 -13.97 -9.21 14.37
N TRP A 201 -13.71 -9.85 13.23
CA TRP A 201 -14.07 -9.34 11.91
C TRP A 201 -15.24 -10.12 11.34
N ASN A 202 -16.04 -9.48 10.48
CA ASN A 202 -17.04 -10.22 9.71
C ASN A 202 -16.36 -11.04 8.61
N ARG A 203 -16.90 -12.22 8.32
CA ARG A 203 -16.35 -13.10 7.28
C ARG A 203 -16.13 -12.41 5.94
N HIS A 204 -17.04 -11.50 5.55
CA HIS A 204 -16.96 -10.80 4.26
C HIS A 204 -15.84 -9.76 4.17
N GLU A 205 -15.24 -9.39 5.30
CA GLU A 205 -14.11 -8.44 5.35
C GLU A 205 -12.79 -9.13 4.99
N PHE A 206 -12.75 -10.46 4.95
CA PHE A 206 -11.59 -11.20 4.47
C PHE A 206 -11.70 -11.48 2.96
N ILE A 207 -10.57 -11.38 2.25
CA ILE A 207 -10.44 -11.82 0.85
C ILE A 207 -10.55 -13.34 0.77
N GLY A 208 -9.85 -14.05 1.67
CA GLY A 208 -9.81 -15.51 1.71
C GLY A 208 -8.79 -16.05 2.70
N VAL A 209 -8.51 -17.34 2.56
CA VAL A 209 -7.44 -18.05 3.29
C VAL A 209 -6.13 -17.86 2.51
N LEU A 210 -5.08 -17.40 3.15
CA LEU A 210 -3.75 -17.25 2.53
C LEU A 210 -3.22 -18.64 2.10
N ASP A 211 -2.71 -18.73 0.87
CA ASP A 211 -1.96 -19.91 0.42
C ASP A 211 -0.61 -19.96 1.17
N GLU A 212 -0.27 -21.10 1.75
CA GLU A 212 0.93 -21.30 2.58
C GLU A 212 2.23 -20.94 1.88
N LYS A 213 2.28 -21.01 0.54
CA LYS A 213 3.47 -20.61 -0.25
C LYS A 213 3.76 -19.12 -0.17
N TYR A 214 2.77 -18.29 0.17
CA TYR A 214 2.92 -16.85 0.33
C TYR A 214 3.04 -16.42 1.80
N LEU A 215 2.98 -17.37 2.76
CA LEU A 215 3.12 -17.04 4.18
C LEU A 215 4.54 -16.57 4.48
N PRO A 216 4.75 -15.29 4.88
CA PRO A 216 6.07 -14.77 5.19
C PRO A 216 6.69 -15.46 6.41
N ASP A 217 8.02 -15.52 6.49
CA ASP A 217 8.73 -16.19 7.58
C ASP A 217 8.37 -15.58 8.94
N TRP A 218 8.29 -14.25 9.06
CA TRP A 218 7.86 -13.59 10.30
C TRP A 218 6.45 -13.99 10.75
N ALA A 219 5.52 -14.19 9.79
CA ALA A 219 4.15 -14.62 10.10
C ALA A 219 4.10 -16.10 10.48
N ARG A 220 4.97 -16.92 9.90
CA ARG A 220 5.14 -18.33 10.26
C ARG A 220 5.64 -18.49 11.69
N GLU A 221 6.63 -17.67 12.10
CA GLU A 221 7.14 -17.63 13.47
C GLU A 221 6.02 -17.25 14.45
N LYS A 222 5.27 -16.19 14.16
CA LYS A 222 4.13 -15.75 14.98
C LYS A 222 3.03 -16.80 15.08
N LEU A 223 2.73 -17.49 13.98
CA LEU A 223 1.76 -18.56 13.96
C LEU A 223 2.19 -19.73 14.86
N MET A 224 3.46 -20.11 14.84
CA MET A 224 4.04 -21.11 15.74
C MET A 224 3.91 -20.69 17.20
N GLU A 225 4.21 -19.43 17.54
CA GLU A 225 4.03 -18.90 18.92
C GLU A 225 2.57 -18.99 19.37
N LEU A 226 1.60 -18.64 18.51
CA LEU A 226 0.16 -18.64 18.81
C LEU A 226 -0.42 -20.06 18.95
N THR A 227 0.14 -21.03 18.23
CA THR A 227 -0.35 -22.42 18.20
C THR A 227 0.44 -23.35 19.13
N ALA A 228 1.54 -22.87 19.72
CA ALA A 228 2.30 -23.64 20.70
C ALA A 228 1.44 -23.98 21.91
N PRO A 229 1.43 -25.23 22.40
CA PRO A 229 0.70 -25.61 23.61
C PRO A 229 1.23 -24.80 24.79
N ARG A 230 0.34 -24.13 25.53
CA ARG A 230 0.74 -23.40 26.74
C ARG A 230 1.28 -24.40 27.77
N GLN A 231 2.50 -24.18 28.23
CA GLN A 231 3.17 -25.06 29.23
C GLN A 231 2.37 -25.22 30.54
N GLU A 232 1.41 -24.35 30.83
CA GLU A 232 0.54 -24.44 32.02
C GLU A 232 -0.48 -25.58 31.96
N GLU A 233 -0.91 -26.06 30.78
CA GLU A 233 -1.82 -27.20 30.67
C GLU A 233 -1.13 -28.54 30.90
N LEU A 234 0.17 -28.64 30.66
CA LEU A 234 0.95 -29.87 30.93
C LEU A 234 1.19 -30.09 32.42
N ALA A 235 1.40 -29.01 33.19
CA ALA A 235 1.61 -29.10 34.65
C ALA A 235 0.31 -29.45 35.41
N ALA A 236 -0.86 -29.08 34.88
CA ALA A 236 -2.16 -29.41 35.50
C ALA A 236 -2.62 -30.85 35.19
N GLY A 237 -2.11 -31.47 34.13
CA GLY A 237 -2.37 -32.87 33.78
C GLY A 237 -1.61 -33.88 34.64
N GLU A 238 -0.42 -33.54 35.08
CA GLU A 238 0.42 -34.43 35.92
C GLU A 238 -0.03 -34.47 37.40
N MET A 239 -0.73 -33.45 37.89
CA MET A 239 -1.21 -33.38 39.28
C MET A 239 -2.53 -34.10 39.53
N LYS A 240 -3.13 -34.78 38.55
CA LYS A 240 -4.39 -35.55 38.68
C LYS A 240 -4.20 -37.06 38.64
N LEU A 241 -2.98 -37.57 38.73
CA LEU A 241 -2.65 -39.00 38.68
C LEU A 241 -1.88 -39.50 39.92
N GLU A 242 -2.02 -38.82 41.07
CA GLU A 242 -1.62 -39.38 42.39
C GLU A 242 -2.80 -39.54 43.30
#